data_2bf929e04ed935fbbcc9a035c85c664f
#
_entry.id   2bf929e04ed935fbbcc9a035c85c664f
#
_cell.length_a   1.000
_cell.length_b   1.000
_cell.length_c   1.000
_cell.angle_alpha   90.00
_cell.angle_beta   90.00
_cell.angle_gamma   90.00
#
_symmetry.space_group_name_H-M   'P 1'
#
loop_
_entity.id
_entity.type
_entity.pdbx_description
1 polymer ?
#
loop_
_entity_poly.entity_id
_entity_poly.type
_entity_poly.pdbx_seq_one_letter_code
_entity_poly.pdbx_strand_id
1 'polypeptide(L)'
;LHPTSEGEACNECESCKAFNEQRSYNIHELDAASNNSVEDIRSLIEQVRIPPQIGKYKVYIIDEVHMLSTAAFNAFLKTLEEPPQHAIFILATTEKHKILPTILSRCQIYDFSRITVNDTVEHLENVARKEHIEAEPEALNVIAQKADGGMRDALSIFDQVVSFTNGHITYQSVIENLNVLDYEYYFKLTDFFLENKVAECLLTFNDILRKGFDGNHFITGLTSHFRNLLVSRDPSTLQLLEAGASIRDRYQAQAQKCTPQFLYKAMKLCNDCDLNYRQSKNKRLLVELTLIQVAQLTAEPEDAGSGHGPKKQLSPVFHTCLLYTSPSPRDISGS
;
A
#
# COMPACT_ATOMS: atom_id res chain seq x y z
N LEU A 1 -36.17 14.47 -11.41
CA LEU A 1 -37.17 15.04 -10.49
C LEU A 1 -38.31 14.09 -10.22
N HIS A 2 -38.31 12.92 -10.84
CA HIS A 2 -39.22 11.82 -10.61
C HIS A 2 -38.38 10.60 -10.20
N PRO A 3 -38.04 10.44 -8.89
CA PRO A 3 -37.27 9.28 -8.45
C PRO A 3 -38.06 7.99 -8.69
N THR A 4 -37.34 6.90 -8.93
CA THR A 4 -37.93 5.55 -8.96
C THR A 4 -38.51 5.16 -7.59
N SER A 5 -39.22 4.05 -7.51
CA SER A 5 -39.74 3.51 -6.23
C SER A 5 -38.61 3.20 -5.22
N GLU A 6 -37.39 3.01 -5.70
CA GLU A 6 -36.19 2.75 -4.89
C GLU A 6 -35.41 4.02 -4.55
N GLY A 7 -35.89 5.19 -4.98
CA GLY A 7 -35.25 6.48 -4.70
C GLY A 7 -34.15 6.89 -5.69
N GLU A 8 -33.92 6.12 -6.75
CA GLU A 8 -32.92 6.39 -7.75
C GLU A 8 -33.39 7.40 -8.81
N ALA A 9 -32.45 7.95 -9.57
CA ALA A 9 -32.75 8.86 -10.68
C ALA A 9 -33.52 8.14 -11.79
N CYS A 10 -34.60 8.76 -12.31
CA CYS A 10 -35.43 8.14 -13.35
C CYS A 10 -34.74 8.01 -14.72
N ASN A 11 -33.64 8.70 -14.97
CA ASN A 11 -32.89 8.77 -16.23
C ASN A 11 -33.69 9.22 -17.49
N GLU A 12 -34.96 9.53 -17.35
CA GLU A 12 -35.87 9.91 -18.44
C GLU A 12 -36.28 11.37 -18.43
N CYS A 13 -36.31 12.03 -17.26
CA CYS A 13 -36.70 13.43 -17.16
C CYS A 13 -35.61 14.35 -17.75
N GLU A 14 -36.00 15.58 -18.09
CA GLU A 14 -35.12 16.58 -18.67
C GLU A 14 -33.86 16.84 -17.84
N SER A 15 -33.98 16.85 -16.50
CA SER A 15 -32.86 17.04 -15.58
C SER A 15 -31.89 15.85 -15.60
N CYS A 16 -32.39 14.61 -15.65
CA CYS A 16 -31.54 13.42 -15.77
C CYS A 16 -30.84 13.35 -17.12
N LYS A 17 -31.56 13.67 -18.22
CA LYS A 17 -30.96 13.72 -19.56
C LYS A 17 -29.88 14.79 -19.66
N ALA A 18 -30.14 16.00 -19.14
CA ALA A 18 -29.14 17.06 -19.10
C ALA A 18 -27.89 16.67 -18.28
N PHE A 19 -28.06 15.93 -17.19
CA PHE A 19 -26.95 15.40 -16.40
C PHE A 19 -26.13 14.36 -17.18
N ASN A 20 -26.81 13.36 -17.75
CA ASN A 20 -26.18 12.30 -18.52
C ASN A 20 -25.42 12.84 -19.75
N GLU A 21 -25.87 13.96 -20.32
CA GLU A 21 -25.25 14.66 -21.43
C GLU A 21 -24.22 15.74 -20.99
N GLN A 22 -23.87 15.77 -19.68
CA GLN A 22 -22.94 16.75 -19.08
C GLN A 22 -23.33 18.23 -19.32
N ARG A 23 -24.62 18.51 -19.46
CA ARG A 23 -25.18 19.85 -19.67
C ARG A 23 -25.98 20.35 -18.46
N SER A 24 -25.80 19.76 -17.30
CA SER A 24 -26.51 20.16 -16.08
C SER A 24 -25.96 21.47 -15.52
N TYR A 25 -26.82 22.47 -15.39
CA TYR A 25 -26.49 23.71 -14.67
C TYR A 25 -26.68 23.66 -13.16
N ASN A 26 -27.07 22.49 -12.63
CA ASN A 26 -27.39 22.34 -11.21
C ASN A 26 -26.33 21.51 -10.46
N ILE A 27 -25.41 20.87 -11.18
CA ILE A 27 -24.35 20.09 -10.56
C ILE A 27 -23.02 20.68 -11.04
N HIS A 28 -22.24 21.14 -10.08
CA HIS A 28 -20.94 21.78 -10.30
C HIS A 28 -19.88 20.95 -9.62
N GLU A 29 -18.90 20.49 -10.36
CA GLU A 29 -17.75 19.77 -9.85
C GLU A 29 -16.52 20.67 -9.91
N LEU A 30 -15.80 20.79 -8.82
CA LEU A 30 -14.57 21.55 -8.68
C LEU A 30 -13.50 20.63 -8.08
N ASP A 31 -12.37 20.53 -8.75
CA ASP A 31 -11.17 19.91 -8.20
C ASP A 31 -10.35 20.98 -7.47
N ALA A 32 -10.23 20.85 -6.15
CA ALA A 32 -9.48 21.79 -5.33
C ALA A 32 -7.95 21.71 -5.54
N ALA A 33 -7.43 20.62 -6.13
CA ALA A 33 -6.02 20.57 -6.49
C ALA A 33 -5.67 21.57 -7.61
N SER A 34 -6.58 21.75 -8.57
CA SER A 34 -6.45 22.68 -9.70
C SER A 34 -6.97 24.08 -9.38
N ASN A 35 -7.94 24.20 -8.46
CA ASN A 35 -8.66 25.45 -8.17
C ASN A 35 -8.61 25.75 -6.67
N ASN A 36 -7.43 26.09 -6.15
CA ASN A 36 -7.18 26.24 -4.72
C ASN A 36 -7.10 27.70 -4.22
N SER A 37 -7.28 28.66 -5.14
CA SER A 37 -7.14 30.09 -4.81
C SER A 37 -8.38 30.64 -4.10
N VAL A 38 -8.22 31.80 -3.46
CA VAL A 38 -9.32 32.52 -2.82
C VAL A 38 -10.30 33.03 -3.88
N GLU A 39 -9.81 33.40 -5.04
CA GLU A 39 -10.57 33.92 -6.16
C GLU A 39 -11.51 32.85 -6.74
N ASP A 40 -11.03 31.62 -6.89
CA ASP A 40 -11.85 30.49 -7.35
C ASP A 40 -13.02 30.23 -6.41
N ILE A 41 -12.74 30.20 -5.12
CA ILE A 41 -13.78 30.00 -4.10
C ILE A 41 -14.74 31.18 -4.02
N ARG A 42 -14.30 32.42 -4.21
CA ARG A 42 -15.19 33.58 -4.28
C ARG A 42 -16.13 33.49 -5.47
N SER A 43 -15.62 33.12 -6.65
CA SER A 43 -16.43 32.89 -7.85
C SER A 43 -17.46 31.79 -7.63
N LEU A 44 -17.07 30.70 -6.96
CA LEU A 44 -18.00 29.65 -6.56
C LEU A 44 -19.11 30.18 -5.62
N ILE A 45 -18.76 30.96 -4.60
CA ILE A 45 -19.70 31.56 -3.64
C ILE A 45 -20.72 32.46 -4.34
N GLU A 46 -20.30 33.24 -5.33
CA GLU A 46 -21.19 34.07 -6.13
C GLU A 46 -22.18 33.22 -6.93
N GLN A 47 -21.74 32.14 -7.55
CA GLN A 47 -22.61 31.19 -8.27
C GLN A 47 -23.60 30.46 -7.33
N VAL A 48 -23.19 30.18 -6.11
CA VAL A 48 -24.05 29.55 -5.06
C VAL A 48 -25.25 30.41 -4.71
N ARG A 49 -25.11 31.73 -4.76
CA ARG A 49 -26.21 32.67 -4.44
C ARG A 49 -27.34 32.66 -5.46
N ILE A 50 -27.07 32.20 -6.68
CA ILE A 50 -28.03 32.16 -7.76
C ILE A 50 -28.87 30.88 -7.63
N PRO A 51 -30.20 30.97 -7.44
CA PRO A 51 -31.07 29.80 -7.33
C PRO A 51 -31.10 28.98 -8.63
N PRO A 52 -31.43 27.67 -8.57
CA PRO A 52 -31.56 26.86 -9.76
C PRO A 52 -32.74 27.33 -10.63
N GLN A 53 -32.58 27.29 -11.95
CA GLN A 53 -33.67 27.58 -12.88
C GLN A 53 -34.66 26.42 -12.99
N ILE A 54 -34.17 25.21 -12.90
CA ILE A 54 -34.93 23.95 -12.96
C ILE A 54 -34.61 23.12 -11.72
N GLY A 55 -35.65 22.62 -11.04
CA GLY A 55 -35.46 21.81 -9.83
C GLY A 55 -35.38 22.63 -8.54
N LYS A 56 -35.09 21.95 -7.42
CA LYS A 56 -35.09 22.56 -6.09
C LYS A 56 -33.69 22.90 -5.59
N TYR A 57 -32.67 22.15 -6.04
CA TYR A 57 -31.32 22.18 -5.46
C TYR A 57 -30.25 22.36 -6.54
N LYS A 58 -29.18 23.05 -6.16
CA LYS A 58 -27.88 23.04 -6.82
C LYS A 58 -26.89 22.26 -5.95
N VAL A 59 -26.11 21.38 -6.54
CA VAL A 59 -25.12 20.55 -5.86
C VAL A 59 -23.73 21.01 -6.27
N TYR A 60 -22.88 21.25 -5.29
CA TYR A 60 -21.49 21.64 -5.47
C TYR A 60 -20.62 20.55 -4.89
N ILE A 61 -19.88 19.84 -5.74
CA ILE A 61 -18.95 18.78 -5.37
C ILE A 61 -17.55 19.38 -5.42
N ILE A 62 -16.86 19.41 -4.29
CA ILE A 62 -15.47 19.87 -4.20
C ILE A 62 -14.61 18.68 -3.87
N ASP A 63 -13.87 18.22 -4.86
CA ASP A 63 -12.96 17.08 -4.71
C ASP A 63 -11.61 17.55 -4.16
N GLU A 64 -10.94 16.68 -3.42
CA GLU A 64 -9.67 16.91 -2.72
C GLU A 64 -9.66 18.23 -1.93
N VAL A 65 -10.76 18.51 -1.23
CA VAL A 65 -11.00 19.80 -0.56
C VAL A 65 -9.87 20.22 0.40
N HIS A 66 -9.06 19.27 0.90
CA HIS A 66 -7.88 19.53 1.73
C HIS A 66 -6.77 20.31 1.00
N MET A 67 -6.82 20.38 -0.33
CA MET A 67 -5.86 21.14 -1.16
C MET A 67 -6.17 22.64 -1.21
N LEU A 68 -7.34 23.08 -0.75
CA LEU A 68 -7.67 24.50 -0.66
C LEU A 68 -6.70 25.24 0.27
N SER A 69 -6.30 26.45 -0.13
CA SER A 69 -5.53 27.34 0.74
C SER A 69 -6.30 27.72 2.01
N THR A 70 -5.60 28.00 3.11
CA THR A 70 -6.23 28.44 4.37
C THR A 70 -7.12 29.67 4.15
N ALA A 71 -6.72 30.59 3.28
CA ALA A 71 -7.49 31.78 2.95
C ALA A 71 -8.77 31.43 2.16
N ALA A 72 -8.71 30.45 1.24
CA ALA A 72 -9.88 29.93 0.52
C ALA A 72 -10.85 29.24 1.48
N PHE A 73 -10.37 28.41 2.40
CA PHE A 73 -11.20 27.83 3.45
C PHE A 73 -11.92 28.89 4.29
N ASN A 74 -11.20 29.92 4.73
CA ASN A 74 -11.80 31.01 5.54
C ASN A 74 -12.87 31.79 4.76
N ALA A 75 -12.69 32.01 3.46
CA ALA A 75 -13.69 32.63 2.61
C ALA A 75 -14.95 31.74 2.49
N PHE A 76 -14.79 30.43 2.48
CA PHE A 76 -15.88 29.47 2.34
C PHE A 76 -16.67 29.24 3.64
N LEU A 77 -16.05 29.44 4.82
CA LEU A 77 -16.66 29.19 6.13
C LEU A 77 -18.03 29.89 6.28
N LYS A 78 -18.15 31.17 5.89
CA LYS A 78 -19.39 31.93 6.00
C LYS A 78 -20.54 31.28 5.21
N THR A 79 -20.24 30.74 4.02
CA THR A 79 -21.24 30.09 3.19
C THR A 79 -21.64 28.71 3.76
N LEU A 80 -20.72 28.03 4.45
CA LEU A 80 -21.01 26.76 5.13
C LEU A 80 -21.76 26.97 6.45
N GLU A 81 -21.62 28.13 7.09
CA GLU A 81 -22.38 28.48 8.29
C GLU A 81 -23.84 28.76 7.98
N GLU A 82 -24.09 29.50 6.92
CA GLU A 82 -25.43 29.91 6.50
C GLU A 82 -25.62 29.61 5.01
N PRO A 83 -25.71 28.31 4.63
CA PRO A 83 -25.86 27.93 3.22
C PRO A 83 -27.23 28.34 2.70
N PRO A 84 -27.35 28.83 1.46
CA PRO A 84 -28.64 29.03 0.81
C PRO A 84 -29.44 27.73 0.80
N GLN A 85 -30.76 27.80 1.02
CA GLN A 85 -31.63 26.61 1.13
C GLN A 85 -31.61 25.70 -0.09
N HIS A 86 -31.24 26.24 -1.25
CA HIS A 86 -31.13 25.49 -2.50
C HIS A 86 -29.73 24.92 -2.77
N ALA A 87 -28.74 25.21 -1.95
CA ALA A 87 -27.38 24.75 -2.16
C ALA A 87 -27.04 23.53 -1.29
N ILE A 88 -26.49 22.50 -1.92
CA ILE A 88 -25.96 21.30 -1.26
C ILE A 88 -24.45 21.24 -1.57
N PHE A 89 -23.64 21.13 -0.53
CA PHE A 89 -22.21 20.97 -0.67
C PHE A 89 -21.80 19.54 -0.34
N ILE A 90 -21.00 18.93 -1.23
CA ILE A 90 -20.36 17.64 -1.04
C ILE A 90 -18.85 17.89 -1.06
N LEU A 91 -18.20 17.73 0.10
CA LEU A 91 -16.77 17.94 0.23
C LEU A 91 -16.10 16.57 0.30
N ALA A 92 -15.33 16.22 -0.72
CA ALA A 92 -14.59 14.96 -0.78
C ALA A 92 -13.12 15.18 -0.41
N THR A 93 -12.54 14.26 0.34
CA THR A 93 -11.13 14.31 0.71
C THR A 93 -10.57 12.93 1.03
N THR A 94 -9.33 12.69 0.66
CA THR A 94 -8.55 11.53 1.10
C THR A 94 -7.88 11.77 2.46
N GLU A 95 -7.76 13.03 2.92
CA GLU A 95 -7.03 13.42 4.13
C GLU A 95 -7.88 14.25 5.09
N LYS A 96 -8.85 13.59 5.73
CA LYS A 96 -9.77 14.21 6.71
C LYS A 96 -9.04 15.01 7.80
N HIS A 97 -7.86 14.54 8.23
CA HIS A 97 -7.08 15.19 9.29
C HIS A 97 -6.52 16.58 8.92
N LYS A 98 -6.45 16.89 7.62
CA LYS A 98 -6.04 18.21 7.12
C LYS A 98 -7.19 19.21 7.05
N ILE A 99 -8.44 18.76 7.20
CA ILE A 99 -9.60 19.64 7.17
C ILE A 99 -9.73 20.36 8.51
N LEU A 100 -9.99 21.66 8.45
CA LEU A 100 -10.16 22.49 9.65
C LEU A 100 -11.34 21.97 10.50
N PRO A 101 -11.18 21.87 11.83
CA PRO A 101 -12.26 21.45 12.74
C PRO A 101 -13.52 22.32 12.62
N THR A 102 -13.35 23.58 12.26
CA THR A 102 -14.45 24.53 12.02
C THR A 102 -15.33 24.15 10.83
N ILE A 103 -14.77 23.50 9.81
CA ILE A 103 -15.50 22.93 8.66
C ILE A 103 -16.18 21.64 9.10
N LEU A 104 -15.42 20.71 9.72
CA LEU A 104 -15.94 19.39 10.13
C LEU A 104 -17.17 19.53 11.06
N SER A 105 -17.19 20.54 11.94
CA SER A 105 -18.31 20.78 12.86
C SER A 105 -19.59 21.24 12.16
N ARG A 106 -19.54 21.63 10.90
CA ARG A 106 -20.67 22.11 10.09
C ARG A 106 -21.10 21.14 8.99
N CYS A 107 -20.39 20.03 8.87
CA CYS A 107 -20.66 19.01 7.86
C CYS A 107 -21.13 17.72 8.51
N GLN A 108 -22.02 17.01 7.84
CA GLN A 108 -22.27 15.61 8.14
C GLN A 108 -21.10 14.79 7.56
N ILE A 109 -20.45 13.99 8.38
CA ILE A 109 -19.27 13.24 8.00
C ILE A 109 -19.65 11.81 7.64
N TYR A 110 -19.20 11.37 6.47
CA TYR A 110 -19.29 9.99 5.99
C TYR A 110 -17.87 9.46 5.77
N ASP A 111 -17.49 8.46 6.55
CA ASP A 111 -16.19 7.80 6.40
C ASP A 111 -16.36 6.56 5.51
N PHE A 112 -15.62 6.50 4.41
CA PHE A 112 -15.59 5.37 3.50
C PHE A 112 -14.40 4.48 3.82
N SER A 113 -14.64 3.17 3.93
CA SER A 113 -13.58 2.18 4.07
C SER A 113 -12.94 1.88 2.73
N ARG A 114 -11.69 1.41 2.75
CA ARG A 114 -11.05 0.83 1.55
C ARG A 114 -11.85 -0.39 1.10
N ILE A 115 -11.90 -0.59 -0.22
CA ILE A 115 -12.51 -1.79 -0.81
C ILE A 115 -11.63 -2.98 -0.46
N THR A 116 -12.23 -4.09 -0.04
CA THR A 116 -11.45 -5.29 0.30
C THR A 116 -10.87 -5.94 -0.95
N VAL A 117 -9.78 -6.71 -0.78
CA VAL A 117 -9.18 -7.47 -1.88
C VAL A 117 -10.21 -8.41 -2.51
N ASN A 118 -11.03 -9.09 -1.69
CA ASN A 118 -12.05 -10.02 -2.19
C ASN A 118 -13.12 -9.31 -3.03
N ASP A 119 -13.64 -8.16 -2.58
CA ASP A 119 -14.63 -7.39 -3.33
C ASP A 119 -14.04 -6.86 -4.64
N THR A 120 -12.76 -6.45 -4.61
CA THR A 120 -12.04 -6.01 -5.81
C THR A 120 -11.89 -7.16 -6.81
N VAL A 121 -11.50 -8.36 -6.37
CA VAL A 121 -11.38 -9.55 -7.21
C VAL A 121 -12.74 -9.89 -7.82
N GLU A 122 -13.82 -9.95 -7.03
CA GLU A 122 -15.17 -10.24 -7.53
C GLU A 122 -15.59 -9.23 -8.60
N HIS A 123 -15.28 -7.94 -8.39
CA HIS A 123 -15.58 -6.91 -9.38
C HIS A 123 -14.78 -7.09 -10.67
N LEU A 124 -13.47 -7.38 -10.56
CA LEU A 124 -12.61 -7.64 -11.72
C LEU A 124 -13.03 -8.89 -12.49
N GLU A 125 -13.47 -9.96 -11.81
CA GLU A 125 -14.06 -11.15 -12.44
C GLU A 125 -15.32 -10.80 -13.23
N ASN A 126 -16.19 -9.95 -12.68
CA ASN A 126 -17.39 -9.49 -13.36
C ASN A 126 -17.06 -8.65 -14.60
N VAL A 127 -16.03 -7.80 -14.54
CA VAL A 127 -15.55 -7.03 -15.69
C VAL A 127 -14.95 -7.97 -16.74
N ALA A 128 -14.06 -8.89 -16.36
CA ALA A 128 -13.45 -9.87 -17.24
C ALA A 128 -14.51 -10.68 -18.01
N ARG A 129 -15.55 -11.13 -17.31
CA ARG A 129 -16.67 -11.86 -17.90
C ARG A 129 -17.46 -11.02 -18.92
N LYS A 130 -17.69 -9.73 -18.65
CA LYS A 130 -18.40 -8.83 -19.55
C LYS A 130 -17.59 -8.52 -20.81
N GLU A 131 -16.28 -8.38 -20.66
CA GLU A 131 -15.36 -8.05 -21.75
C GLU A 131 -14.83 -9.32 -22.45
N HIS A 132 -15.31 -10.53 -22.07
CA HIS A 132 -14.88 -11.83 -22.62
C HIS A 132 -13.38 -12.09 -22.48
N ILE A 133 -12.78 -11.67 -21.35
CA ILE A 133 -11.38 -11.84 -21.02
C ILE A 133 -11.23 -13.09 -20.13
N GLU A 134 -10.27 -13.95 -20.45
CA GLU A 134 -9.91 -15.08 -19.60
C GLU A 134 -8.87 -14.66 -18.57
N ALA A 135 -9.21 -14.76 -17.29
CA ALA A 135 -8.34 -14.35 -16.19
C ALA A 135 -8.29 -15.40 -15.09
N GLU A 136 -7.07 -15.75 -14.65
CA GLU A 136 -6.86 -16.62 -13.50
C GLU A 136 -7.22 -15.88 -12.20
N PRO A 137 -7.91 -16.51 -11.23
CA PRO A 137 -8.27 -15.88 -9.95
C PRO A 137 -7.05 -15.36 -9.17
N GLU A 138 -5.94 -16.10 -9.20
CA GLU A 138 -4.68 -15.72 -8.59
C GLU A 138 -4.08 -14.45 -9.21
N ALA A 139 -4.22 -14.29 -10.52
CA ALA A 139 -3.80 -13.10 -11.25
C ALA A 139 -4.60 -11.86 -10.82
N LEU A 140 -5.93 -12.00 -10.74
CA LEU A 140 -6.81 -10.93 -10.26
C LEU A 140 -6.54 -10.55 -8.80
N ASN A 141 -6.18 -11.52 -7.97
CA ASN A 141 -5.80 -11.27 -6.59
C ASN A 141 -4.53 -10.40 -6.49
N VAL A 142 -3.51 -10.65 -7.32
CA VAL A 142 -2.30 -9.81 -7.39
C VAL A 142 -2.64 -8.39 -7.81
N ILE A 143 -3.51 -8.21 -8.81
CA ILE A 143 -3.97 -6.88 -9.25
C ILE A 143 -4.69 -6.16 -8.10
N ALA A 144 -5.61 -6.84 -7.42
CA ALA A 144 -6.37 -6.29 -6.30
C ALA A 144 -5.47 -5.87 -5.12
N GLN A 145 -4.47 -6.69 -4.77
CA GLN A 145 -3.48 -6.33 -3.74
C GLN A 145 -2.64 -5.11 -4.14
N LYS A 146 -2.22 -5.04 -5.41
CA LYS A 146 -1.42 -3.91 -5.93
C LYS A 146 -2.20 -2.59 -5.91
N ALA A 147 -3.52 -2.65 -6.10
CA ALA A 147 -4.42 -1.50 -6.10
C ALA A 147 -4.71 -0.95 -4.69
N ASP A 148 -4.39 -1.69 -3.63
CA ASP A 148 -4.50 -1.26 -2.22
C ASP A 148 -5.86 -0.63 -1.87
N GLY A 149 -6.95 -1.25 -2.35
CA GLY A 149 -8.33 -0.83 -2.09
C GLY A 149 -8.85 0.33 -2.95
N GLY A 150 -8.11 0.75 -3.98
CA GLY A 150 -8.54 1.72 -4.98
C GLY A 150 -9.13 1.05 -6.22
N MET A 151 -10.46 1.12 -6.44
CA MET A 151 -11.09 0.48 -7.60
C MET A 151 -10.61 1.07 -8.93
N ARG A 152 -10.39 2.39 -8.98
CA ARG A 152 -9.85 3.06 -10.18
C ARG A 152 -8.47 2.53 -10.54
N ASP A 153 -7.60 2.34 -9.54
CA ASP A 153 -6.27 1.81 -9.74
C ASP A 153 -6.33 0.34 -10.15
N ALA A 154 -7.23 -0.46 -9.53
CA ALA A 154 -7.45 -1.85 -9.90
C ALA A 154 -7.84 -2.00 -11.36
N LEU A 155 -8.80 -1.21 -11.84
CA LEU A 155 -9.24 -1.22 -13.24
C LEU A 155 -8.15 -0.74 -14.19
N SER A 156 -7.39 0.31 -13.81
CA SER A 156 -6.27 0.81 -14.63
C SER A 156 -5.16 -0.24 -14.78
N ILE A 157 -4.82 -0.93 -13.69
CA ILE A 157 -3.86 -2.03 -13.72
C ILE A 157 -4.40 -3.21 -14.55
N PHE A 158 -5.68 -3.53 -14.40
CA PHE A 158 -6.34 -4.58 -15.17
C PHE A 158 -6.26 -4.30 -16.67
N ASP A 159 -6.61 -3.09 -17.11
CA ASP A 159 -6.54 -2.67 -18.52
C ASP A 159 -5.10 -2.73 -19.07
N GLN A 160 -4.11 -2.32 -18.26
CA GLN A 160 -2.70 -2.44 -18.62
C GLN A 160 -2.31 -3.89 -18.86
N VAL A 161 -2.70 -4.80 -17.97
CA VAL A 161 -2.40 -6.23 -18.08
C VAL A 161 -3.12 -6.87 -19.28
N VAL A 162 -4.40 -6.55 -19.50
CA VAL A 162 -5.18 -7.00 -20.67
C VAL A 162 -4.48 -6.64 -21.96
N SER A 163 -4.05 -5.38 -22.07
CA SER A 163 -3.34 -4.87 -23.26
C SER A 163 -2.01 -5.59 -23.50
N PHE A 164 -1.30 -5.99 -22.44
CA PHE A 164 -0.04 -6.71 -22.52
C PHE A 164 -0.24 -8.19 -22.90
N THR A 165 -1.32 -8.83 -22.43
CA THR A 165 -1.55 -10.28 -22.53
C THR A 165 -2.49 -10.67 -23.68
N ASN A 166 -2.96 -9.72 -24.48
CA ASN A 166 -3.94 -9.96 -25.54
C ASN A 166 -5.20 -10.71 -25.04
N GLY A 167 -5.65 -10.43 -23.82
CA GLY A 167 -6.88 -10.97 -23.25
C GLY A 167 -6.76 -12.30 -22.51
N HIS A 168 -5.55 -12.85 -22.33
CA HIS A 168 -5.30 -14.04 -21.51
C HIS A 168 -4.46 -13.67 -20.28
N ILE A 169 -5.12 -13.39 -19.15
CA ILE A 169 -4.47 -12.94 -17.92
C ILE A 169 -4.09 -14.15 -17.08
N THR A 170 -2.80 -14.49 -17.06
CA THR A 170 -2.24 -15.53 -16.20
C THR A 170 -1.50 -14.91 -15.01
N TYR A 171 -1.35 -15.67 -13.92
CA TYR A 171 -0.55 -15.24 -12.77
C TYR A 171 0.86 -14.79 -13.19
N GLN A 172 1.53 -15.57 -14.01
CA GLN A 172 2.89 -15.28 -14.49
C GLN A 172 2.96 -13.96 -15.29
N SER A 173 2.00 -13.73 -16.20
CA SER A 173 1.96 -12.50 -17.00
C SER A 173 1.74 -11.26 -16.16
N VAL A 174 0.93 -11.35 -15.10
CA VAL A 174 0.71 -10.24 -14.15
C VAL A 174 1.96 -9.94 -13.35
N ILE A 175 2.63 -10.95 -12.81
CA ILE A 175 3.89 -10.80 -12.06
C ILE A 175 4.95 -10.10 -12.91
N GLU A 176 5.11 -10.52 -14.16
CA GLU A 176 6.08 -9.92 -15.09
C GLU A 176 5.72 -8.48 -15.46
N ASN A 177 4.45 -8.22 -15.81
CA ASN A 177 3.99 -6.90 -16.22
C ASN A 177 4.06 -5.87 -15.08
N LEU A 178 3.60 -6.25 -13.90
CA LEU A 178 3.56 -5.35 -12.73
C LEU A 178 4.89 -5.28 -11.97
N ASN A 179 5.91 -6.02 -12.41
CA ASN A 179 7.20 -6.15 -11.73
C ASN A 179 7.00 -6.47 -10.24
N VAL A 180 6.12 -7.44 -9.95
CA VAL A 180 5.86 -7.95 -8.60
C VAL A 180 6.75 -9.16 -8.37
N LEU A 181 7.40 -9.22 -7.22
CA LEU A 181 8.21 -10.38 -6.88
C LEU A 181 7.32 -11.57 -6.53
N ASP A 182 7.54 -12.70 -7.21
CA ASP A 182 6.78 -13.92 -7.04
C ASP A 182 6.86 -14.45 -5.60
N TYR A 183 5.75 -14.87 -5.03
CA TYR A 183 5.67 -15.52 -3.71
C TYR A 183 6.60 -16.72 -3.58
N GLU A 184 6.89 -17.42 -4.68
CA GLU A 184 7.81 -18.55 -4.72
C GLU A 184 9.19 -18.22 -4.12
N TYR A 185 9.71 -17.03 -4.38
CA TYR A 185 11.00 -16.61 -3.80
C TYR A 185 10.94 -16.52 -2.29
N TYR A 186 9.85 -16.00 -1.73
CA TYR A 186 9.72 -15.87 -0.28
C TYR A 186 9.51 -17.21 0.41
N PHE A 187 8.70 -18.09 -0.19
CA PHE A 187 8.53 -19.47 0.31
C PHE A 187 9.86 -20.22 0.31
N LYS A 188 10.61 -20.17 -0.79
CA LYS A 188 11.92 -20.81 -0.93
C LYS A 188 12.95 -20.26 0.04
N LEU A 189 13.01 -18.93 0.20
CA LEU A 189 13.90 -18.28 1.16
C LEU A 189 13.58 -18.71 2.60
N THR A 190 12.31 -18.80 2.95
CA THR A 190 11.89 -19.22 4.29
C THR A 190 12.34 -20.66 4.57
N ASP A 191 12.20 -21.58 3.62
CA ASP A 191 12.72 -22.95 3.77
C ASP A 191 14.25 -22.93 3.92
N PHE A 192 14.98 -22.09 3.18
CA PHE A 192 16.44 -21.94 3.34
C PHE A 192 16.82 -21.35 4.71
N PHE A 193 16.04 -20.39 5.25
CA PHE A 193 16.28 -19.87 6.60
C PHE A 193 16.07 -20.95 7.66
N LEU A 194 15.04 -21.79 7.53
CA LEU A 194 14.78 -22.89 8.45
C LEU A 194 15.88 -23.94 8.44
N GLU A 195 16.56 -24.12 7.30
CA GLU A 195 17.67 -25.04 7.12
C GLU A 195 19.04 -24.38 7.33
N ASN A 196 19.10 -23.12 7.75
CA ASN A 196 20.33 -22.33 7.92
C ASN A 196 21.25 -22.30 6.67
N LYS A 197 20.65 -22.31 5.47
CA LYS A 197 21.35 -22.28 4.19
C LYS A 197 21.66 -20.85 3.73
N VAL A 198 22.65 -20.23 4.38
CA VAL A 198 23.03 -18.83 4.14
C VAL A 198 23.43 -18.57 2.68
N ALA A 199 24.22 -19.47 2.09
CA ALA A 199 24.73 -19.30 0.72
C ALA A 199 23.57 -19.24 -0.30
N GLU A 200 22.59 -20.15 -0.16
CA GLU A 200 21.41 -20.21 -1.01
C GLU A 200 20.52 -18.97 -0.86
N CYS A 201 20.40 -18.40 0.34
CA CYS A 201 19.71 -17.15 0.57
C CYS A 201 20.37 -15.99 -0.21
N LEU A 202 21.69 -15.86 -0.14
CA LEU A 202 22.43 -14.81 -0.81
C LEU A 202 22.38 -14.96 -2.34
N LEU A 203 22.49 -16.20 -2.85
CA LEU A 203 22.37 -16.48 -4.28
C LEU A 203 20.96 -16.15 -4.79
N THR A 204 19.91 -16.53 -4.05
CA THR A 204 18.53 -16.19 -4.41
C THR A 204 18.31 -14.68 -4.43
N PHE A 205 18.84 -13.94 -3.46
CA PHE A 205 18.77 -12.48 -3.45
C PHE A 205 19.52 -11.86 -4.63
N ASN A 206 20.71 -12.38 -4.97
CA ASN A 206 21.44 -11.94 -6.15
C ASN A 206 20.66 -12.16 -7.46
N ASP A 207 19.94 -13.27 -7.59
CA ASP A 207 19.08 -13.54 -8.75
C ASP A 207 17.90 -12.58 -8.83
N ILE A 208 17.29 -12.22 -7.68
CA ILE A 208 16.24 -11.20 -7.58
C ILE A 208 16.76 -9.85 -8.08
N LEU A 209 17.96 -9.42 -7.63
CA LEU A 209 18.57 -8.17 -8.08
C LEU A 209 18.89 -8.19 -9.59
N ARG A 210 19.36 -9.33 -10.13
CA ARG A 210 19.61 -9.50 -11.58
C ARG A 210 18.36 -9.37 -12.43
N LYS A 211 17.21 -9.74 -11.90
CA LYS A 211 15.91 -9.55 -12.55
C LYS A 211 15.40 -8.12 -12.50
N GLY A 212 16.13 -7.20 -11.87
CA GLY A 212 15.80 -5.78 -11.80
C GLY A 212 14.95 -5.35 -10.60
N PHE A 213 14.68 -6.26 -9.66
CA PHE A 213 13.93 -5.91 -8.45
C PHE A 213 14.76 -5.08 -7.47
N ASP A 214 14.13 -4.11 -6.80
CA ASP A 214 14.76 -3.30 -5.77
C ASP A 214 14.85 -4.05 -4.43
N GLY A 215 15.99 -3.87 -3.73
CA GLY A 215 16.20 -4.51 -2.45
C GLY A 215 15.24 -4.04 -1.35
N ASN A 216 14.72 -2.81 -1.42
CA ASN A 216 13.72 -2.31 -0.46
C ASN A 216 12.38 -3.05 -0.65
N HIS A 217 11.90 -3.13 -1.88
CA HIS A 217 10.70 -3.89 -2.21
C HIS A 217 10.82 -5.37 -1.79
N PHE A 218 11.99 -5.95 -1.98
CA PHE A 218 12.26 -7.32 -1.55
C PHE A 218 12.14 -7.48 -0.02
N ILE A 219 12.77 -6.61 0.77
CA ILE A 219 12.72 -6.68 2.25
C ILE A 219 11.31 -6.42 2.79
N THR A 220 10.61 -5.44 2.24
CA THR A 220 9.21 -5.15 2.62
C THR A 220 8.30 -6.34 2.31
N GLY A 221 8.47 -6.96 1.14
CA GLY A 221 7.75 -8.18 0.76
C GLY A 221 8.09 -9.38 1.66
N LEU A 222 9.36 -9.56 2.03
CA LEU A 222 9.78 -10.61 2.95
C LEU A 222 9.19 -10.41 4.35
N THR A 223 9.14 -9.16 4.83
CA THR A 223 8.51 -8.82 6.12
C THR A 223 7.02 -9.17 6.10
N SER A 224 6.33 -8.81 5.02
CA SER A 224 4.92 -9.13 4.80
C SER A 224 4.70 -10.66 4.73
N HIS A 225 5.61 -11.39 4.09
CA HIS A 225 5.56 -12.85 4.03
C HIS A 225 5.66 -13.49 5.42
N PHE A 226 6.60 -13.05 6.26
CA PHE A 226 6.70 -13.55 7.65
C PHE A 226 5.47 -13.20 8.49
N ARG A 227 4.90 -12.00 8.30
CA ARG A 227 3.62 -11.64 8.94
C ARG A 227 2.49 -12.57 8.49
N ASN A 228 2.40 -12.88 7.21
CA ASN A 228 1.40 -13.77 6.65
C ASN A 228 1.56 -15.20 7.18
N LEU A 229 2.79 -15.70 7.32
CA LEU A 229 3.06 -16.98 7.98
C LEU A 229 2.60 -16.96 9.44
N LEU A 230 2.86 -15.89 10.19
CA LEU A 230 2.43 -15.79 11.60
C LEU A 230 0.90 -15.80 11.72
N VAL A 231 0.21 -15.04 10.89
CA VAL A 231 -1.26 -14.95 10.85
C VAL A 231 -1.89 -16.28 10.42
N SER A 232 -1.22 -17.06 9.56
CA SER A 232 -1.73 -18.33 9.05
C SER A 232 -1.57 -19.50 10.04
N ARG A 233 -0.94 -19.28 11.19
CA ARG A 233 -0.77 -20.33 12.23
C ARG A 233 -2.05 -20.61 13.01
N ASP A 234 -2.87 -19.59 13.21
CA ASP A 234 -4.10 -19.68 13.99
C ASP A 234 -5.33 -19.51 13.07
N PRO A 235 -6.27 -20.46 13.11
CA PRO A 235 -7.50 -20.36 12.32
C PRO A 235 -8.30 -19.07 12.56
N SER A 236 -8.25 -18.50 13.77
CA SER A 236 -8.96 -17.27 14.13
C SER A 236 -8.41 -16.03 13.41
N THR A 237 -7.12 -16.03 13.10
CA THR A 237 -6.44 -14.92 12.40
C THR A 237 -6.31 -15.15 10.89
N LEU A 238 -6.69 -16.31 10.39
CA LEU A 238 -6.60 -16.66 8.97
C LEU A 238 -7.41 -15.72 8.06
N GLN A 239 -8.50 -15.15 8.57
CA GLN A 239 -9.29 -14.14 7.86
C GLN A 239 -8.51 -12.84 7.58
N LEU A 240 -7.39 -12.59 8.28
CA LEU A 240 -6.50 -11.45 8.05
C LEU A 240 -5.51 -11.70 6.89
N LEU A 241 -5.53 -12.89 6.30
CA LEU A 241 -4.71 -13.24 5.16
C LEU A 241 -5.46 -12.92 3.86
N GLU A 242 -5.03 -11.88 3.20
CA GLU A 242 -5.57 -11.41 1.91
C GLU A 242 -4.88 -12.14 0.75
N ALA A 243 -5.08 -13.45 0.63
CA ALA A 243 -4.49 -14.28 -0.42
C ALA A 243 -5.51 -15.23 -1.02
N GLY A 244 -5.29 -15.61 -2.30
CA GLY A 244 -6.10 -16.63 -2.97
C GLY A 244 -6.04 -17.98 -2.28
N ALA A 245 -7.00 -18.85 -2.56
CA ALA A 245 -7.15 -20.14 -1.86
C ALA A 245 -5.90 -21.01 -1.94
N SER A 246 -5.30 -21.16 -3.13
CA SER A 246 -4.10 -21.99 -3.35
C SER A 246 -2.88 -21.48 -2.58
N ILE A 247 -2.69 -20.17 -2.53
CA ILE A 247 -1.59 -19.53 -1.79
C ILE A 247 -1.83 -19.64 -0.27
N ARG A 248 -3.09 -19.56 0.16
CA ARG A 248 -3.47 -19.71 1.58
C ARG A 248 -3.07 -21.07 2.14
N ASP A 249 -3.35 -22.16 1.39
CA ASP A 249 -2.99 -23.51 1.80
C ASP A 249 -1.45 -23.68 1.96
N ARG A 250 -0.69 -23.04 1.08
CA ARG A 250 0.77 -23.03 1.15
C ARG A 250 1.29 -22.26 2.37
N TYR A 251 0.69 -21.10 2.68
CA TYR A 251 1.02 -20.35 3.90
C TYR A 251 0.75 -21.19 5.14
N GLN A 252 -0.38 -21.88 5.23
CA GLN A 252 -0.69 -22.75 6.36
C GLN A 252 0.33 -23.89 6.50
N ALA A 253 0.68 -24.54 5.39
CA ALA A 253 1.65 -25.65 5.41
C ALA A 253 3.03 -25.20 5.87
N GLN A 254 3.54 -24.05 5.37
CA GLN A 254 4.86 -23.54 5.78
C GLN A 254 4.82 -22.93 7.20
N ALA A 255 3.71 -22.31 7.60
CA ALA A 255 3.53 -21.73 8.92
C ALA A 255 3.70 -22.76 10.05
N GLN A 256 3.30 -24.02 9.83
CA GLN A 256 3.49 -25.10 10.80
C GLN A 256 4.96 -25.44 11.03
N LYS A 257 5.83 -25.21 10.04
CA LYS A 257 7.28 -25.44 10.14
C LYS A 257 7.99 -24.31 10.91
N CYS A 258 7.39 -23.12 10.97
CA CYS A 258 7.98 -21.93 11.57
C CYS A 258 7.56 -21.78 13.04
N THR A 259 8.48 -21.48 13.95
CA THR A 259 8.12 -21.11 15.32
C THR A 259 7.69 -19.63 15.39
N PRO A 260 6.72 -19.26 16.26
CA PRO A 260 6.34 -17.85 16.42
C PRO A 260 7.51 -16.95 16.79
N GLN A 261 8.44 -17.47 17.59
CA GLN A 261 9.63 -16.75 18.03
C GLN A 261 10.58 -16.45 16.87
N PHE A 262 10.76 -17.42 15.95
CA PHE A 262 11.52 -17.20 14.71
C PHE A 262 10.88 -16.10 13.86
N LEU A 263 9.58 -16.22 13.56
CA LEU A 263 8.85 -15.26 12.73
C LEU A 263 8.91 -13.84 13.32
N TYR A 264 8.72 -13.69 14.62
CA TYR A 264 8.83 -12.39 15.29
C TYR A 264 10.22 -11.78 15.17
N LYS A 265 11.28 -12.56 15.42
CA LYS A 265 12.66 -12.08 15.30
C LYS A 265 13.02 -11.75 13.85
N ALA A 266 12.59 -12.57 12.89
CA ALA A 266 12.81 -12.35 11.47
C ALA A 266 12.13 -11.06 10.98
N MET A 267 10.85 -10.85 11.34
CA MET A 267 10.14 -9.60 11.03
C MET A 267 10.85 -8.38 11.62
N LYS A 268 11.33 -8.48 12.86
CA LYS A 268 12.06 -7.38 13.50
C LYS A 268 13.33 -7.01 12.74
N LEU A 269 14.15 -8.01 12.38
CA LEU A 269 15.38 -7.79 11.60
C LEU A 269 15.08 -7.18 10.22
N CYS A 270 14.04 -7.65 9.53
CA CYS A 270 13.64 -7.10 8.24
C CYS A 270 13.10 -5.67 8.38
N ASN A 271 12.32 -5.36 9.43
CA ASN A 271 11.84 -4.00 9.70
C ASN A 271 13.00 -3.04 10.02
N ASP A 272 13.97 -3.47 10.82
CA ASP A 272 15.16 -2.68 11.13
C ASP A 272 15.98 -2.41 9.84
N CYS A 273 16.04 -3.37 8.92
CA CYS A 273 16.65 -3.19 7.61
C CYS A 273 15.91 -2.14 6.78
N ASP A 274 14.58 -2.21 6.71
CA ASP A 274 13.75 -1.27 5.95
C ASP A 274 13.90 0.17 6.45
N LEU A 275 13.83 0.38 7.77
CA LEU A 275 14.02 1.68 8.40
C LEU A 275 15.39 2.30 8.08
N ASN A 276 16.45 1.47 8.03
CA ASN A 276 17.81 1.93 7.77
C ASN A 276 18.17 1.97 6.27
N TYR A 277 17.32 1.43 5.38
CA TYR A 277 17.63 1.24 3.98
C TYR A 277 17.96 2.56 3.26
N ARG A 278 17.18 3.62 3.54
CA ARG A 278 17.39 4.95 2.92
C ARG A 278 18.69 5.61 3.35
N GLN A 279 19.12 5.38 4.60
CA GLN A 279 20.30 6.00 5.19
C GLN A 279 21.59 5.24 4.86
N SER A 280 21.48 3.95 4.49
CA SER A 280 22.61 3.09 4.19
C SER A 280 23.30 3.51 2.89
N LYS A 281 24.62 3.66 2.93
CA LYS A 281 25.46 3.88 1.75
C LYS A 281 25.58 2.63 0.88
N ASN A 282 25.56 1.44 1.51
CA ASN A 282 25.63 0.16 0.80
C ASN A 282 24.34 -0.65 1.09
N LYS A 283 23.33 -0.36 0.30
CA LYS A 283 22.00 -0.96 0.42
C LYS A 283 22.02 -2.48 0.25
N ARG A 284 22.83 -2.97 -0.71
CA ARG A 284 22.99 -4.40 -0.97
C ARG A 284 23.56 -5.12 0.24
N LEU A 285 24.66 -4.64 0.81
CA LEU A 285 25.29 -5.23 1.99
C LEU A 285 24.33 -5.25 3.20
N LEU A 286 23.54 -4.19 3.39
CA LEU A 286 22.55 -4.13 4.48
C LEU A 286 21.54 -5.27 4.38
N VAL A 287 21.00 -5.53 3.18
CA VAL A 287 20.07 -6.63 2.94
C VAL A 287 20.78 -7.98 3.14
N GLU A 288 21.96 -8.18 2.56
CA GLU A 288 22.74 -9.42 2.71
C GLU A 288 23.01 -9.75 4.19
N LEU A 289 23.39 -8.74 4.99
CA LEU A 289 23.59 -8.91 6.45
C LEU A 289 22.29 -9.31 7.15
N THR A 290 21.17 -8.72 6.78
CA THR A 290 19.85 -9.07 7.33
C THR A 290 19.50 -10.51 7.01
N LEU A 291 19.69 -10.98 5.77
CA LEU A 291 19.44 -12.36 5.38
C LEU A 291 20.31 -13.34 6.16
N ILE A 292 21.59 -13.03 6.35
CA ILE A 292 22.51 -13.83 7.18
C ILE A 292 21.99 -13.92 8.61
N GLN A 293 21.60 -12.79 9.21
CA GLN A 293 21.07 -12.75 10.58
C GLN A 293 19.79 -13.57 10.74
N VAL A 294 18.87 -13.47 9.75
CA VAL A 294 17.63 -14.27 9.76
C VAL A 294 17.93 -15.76 9.67
N ALA A 295 18.83 -16.18 8.78
CA ALA A 295 19.24 -17.58 8.66
C ALA A 295 19.88 -18.11 9.96
N GLN A 296 20.67 -17.31 10.64
CA GLN A 296 21.31 -17.68 11.90
C GLN A 296 20.35 -17.80 13.09
N LEU A 297 19.09 -17.31 12.97
CA LEU A 297 18.08 -17.51 14.03
C LEU A 297 17.73 -18.99 14.26
N THR A 298 17.97 -19.84 13.27
CA THR A 298 17.71 -21.29 13.30
C THR A 298 18.97 -22.12 13.50
N ALA A 299 20.15 -21.49 13.57
CA ALA A 299 21.38 -22.20 13.90
C ALA A 299 21.24 -22.81 15.30
N GLU A 300 21.50 -24.12 15.43
CA GLU A 300 21.60 -24.76 16.73
C GLU A 300 22.68 -24.03 17.55
N PRO A 301 22.43 -23.73 18.84
CA PRO A 301 23.48 -23.23 19.68
C PRO A 301 24.57 -24.32 19.68
N GLU A 302 25.76 -24.01 19.17
CA GLU A 302 26.93 -24.90 19.32
C GLU A 302 26.98 -25.28 20.78
N ASP A 303 26.92 -26.59 21.05
CA ASP A 303 26.85 -27.22 22.37
C ASP A 303 27.58 -26.37 23.40
N ALA A 304 26.85 -25.87 24.37
CA ALA A 304 27.39 -25.46 25.65
C ALA A 304 27.83 -26.74 26.37
N GLY A 305 28.86 -27.38 25.83
CA GLY A 305 29.56 -28.47 26.49
C GLY A 305 29.97 -28.00 27.88
N SER A 306 29.54 -28.72 28.86
CA SER A 306 29.90 -28.65 30.27
C SER A 306 31.37 -28.27 30.46
N GLY A 307 31.66 -27.07 30.94
CA GLY A 307 33.01 -26.71 31.35
C GLY A 307 33.17 -25.20 31.45
N HIS A 308 33.54 -24.74 32.63
CA HIS A 308 33.94 -23.37 32.94
C HIS A 308 35.05 -22.89 32.00
N GLY A 309 34.67 -22.23 30.91
CA GLY A 309 35.57 -21.51 30.03
C GLY A 309 35.03 -20.12 29.73
N PRO A 310 35.88 -19.10 29.54
CA PRO A 310 35.38 -17.73 29.24
C PRO A 310 34.55 -17.74 27.95
N LYS A 311 33.41 -17.04 27.96
CA LYS A 311 32.56 -16.85 26.80
C LYS A 311 33.42 -16.45 25.60
N LYS A 312 33.53 -17.34 24.59
CA LYS A 312 34.14 -16.95 23.30
C LYS A 312 33.34 -15.77 22.72
N GLN A 313 33.93 -14.61 22.78
CA GLN A 313 33.44 -13.49 21.96
C GLN A 313 33.52 -13.96 20.51
N LEU A 314 32.44 -13.75 19.76
CA LEU A 314 32.43 -13.89 18.30
C LEU A 314 33.62 -13.12 17.76
N SER A 315 34.64 -13.80 17.25
CA SER A 315 35.73 -13.15 16.54
C SER A 315 35.11 -12.52 15.28
N PRO A 316 35.29 -11.20 15.08
CA PRO A 316 34.82 -10.58 13.87
C PRO A 316 35.47 -11.24 12.66
N VAL A 317 34.68 -11.59 11.66
CA VAL A 317 35.13 -12.20 10.39
C VAL A 317 36.09 -11.26 9.62
N PHE A 318 36.16 -10.01 10.03
CA PHE A 318 37.08 -9.03 9.50
C PHE A 318 38.19 -8.74 10.54
N HIS A 319 39.39 -9.16 10.26
CA HIS A 319 40.55 -8.66 10.97
C HIS A 319 40.63 -7.15 10.70
N THR A 320 40.33 -6.35 11.72
CA THR A 320 40.66 -4.91 11.68
C THR A 320 42.16 -4.80 11.48
N CYS A 321 42.55 -4.20 10.39
CA CYS A 321 43.98 -3.92 10.12
C CYS A 321 44.41 -2.86 11.14
N LEU A 322 45.09 -3.31 12.22
CA LEU A 322 45.68 -2.46 13.26
C LEU A 322 46.96 -1.76 12.72
N LEU A 323 46.83 -0.97 11.63
CA LEU A 323 47.96 -0.27 11.04
C LEU A 323 48.15 1.18 11.55
N TYR A 324 47.41 1.63 12.59
CA TYR A 324 47.51 3.00 13.08
C TYR A 324 47.38 3.11 14.62
N THR A 325 48.20 2.36 15.38
CA THR A 325 48.35 2.62 16.82
C THR A 325 49.83 2.48 17.28
N SER A 326 50.77 2.90 16.46
CA SER A 326 52.09 3.24 16.99
C SER A 326 52.10 4.76 17.27
N PRO A 327 52.40 5.22 18.49
CA PRO A 327 52.57 6.64 18.78
C PRO A 327 53.65 7.24 17.91
N SER A 328 53.38 8.43 17.37
CA SER A 328 54.34 9.21 16.59
C SER A 328 55.58 9.51 17.42
N PRO A 329 56.78 9.49 16.83
CA PRO A 329 58.02 9.86 17.55
C PRO A 329 58.02 11.26 18.15
N ARG A 330 57.01 12.07 17.94
CA ARG A 330 56.88 13.43 18.52
C ARG A 330 56.30 13.46 19.91
N ASP A 331 55.74 12.38 20.43
CA ASP A 331 55.07 12.35 21.75
C ASP A 331 56.04 11.91 22.89
N ILE A 332 57.36 11.78 22.63
CA ILE A 332 58.36 11.32 23.58
C ILE A 332 59.35 12.46 23.99
N SER A 333 59.03 13.70 23.72
CA SER A 333 59.84 14.82 24.21
C SER A 333 59.07 15.75 25.10
N GLY A 334 59.05 15.44 26.42
CA GLY A 334 58.38 16.30 27.39
C GLY A 334 58.45 15.75 28.81
N SER A 335 59.63 15.74 29.41
CA SER A 335 59.86 15.87 30.84
C SER A 335 61.31 16.18 31.07
#